data_476ff142c21abf1b2f6da55f08eedf9f
#
_entry.id   476ff142c21abf1b2f6da55f08eedf9f
#
_cell.length_a   1.000
_cell.length_b   1.000
_cell.length_c   1.000
_cell.angle_alpha   90.00
_cell.angle_beta   90.00
_cell.angle_gamma   90.00
#
_symmetry.space_group_name_H-M   'P 1'
#
loop_
_entity.id
_entity.type
_entity.pdbx_description
1 polymer ?
#
loop_
_entity_poly.entity_id
_entity_poly.type
_entity_poly.pdbx_seq_one_letter_code
_entity_poly.pdbx_strand_id
1 'polypeptide(L)'
;MSDALGMIECRSFPAMVEAADAMVKAARVELVSYEKTGGGYTTAVVRGDVAAVRAACDAGRTAGARIGDVVAVHVIARPHSSVDMVIPLGHSTDSAKK
;
A
#
# COMPACT_ATOMS: atom_id res chain seq x y z
N MET A 1 17.95 2.12 -4.77
CA MET A 1 16.69 2.84 -4.67
C MET A 1 16.35 3.11 -3.25
N SER A 2 15.85 4.26 -3.00
CA SER A 2 15.55 4.66 -1.64
C SER A 2 14.09 5.03 -1.45
N ASP A 3 13.23 4.55 -2.33
CA ASP A 3 11.81 4.80 -2.17
C ASP A 3 11.29 4.14 -0.92
N ALA A 4 10.33 4.81 -0.28
CA ALA A 4 9.63 4.24 0.85
C ALA A 4 8.42 3.47 0.36
N LEU A 5 7.97 2.55 1.18
CA LEU A 5 6.74 1.81 0.94
C LEU A 5 5.73 2.13 2.01
N GLY A 6 4.47 2.25 1.62
CA GLY A 6 3.37 2.37 2.55
C GLY A 6 2.38 1.25 2.28
N MET A 7 1.88 0.65 3.35
CA MET A 7 0.91 -0.44 3.23
C MET A 7 -0.29 -0.14 4.10
N ILE A 8 -1.46 -0.40 3.55
CA ILE A 8 -2.70 -0.34 4.30
C ILE A 8 -3.40 -1.67 4.14
N GLU A 9 -3.80 -2.24 5.27
CA GLU A 9 -4.57 -3.47 5.27
C GLU A 9 -5.96 -3.19 5.82
N CYS A 10 -6.98 -3.62 5.08
CA CYS A 10 -8.37 -3.40 5.45
C CYS A 10 -9.10 -4.73 5.49
N ARG A 11 -10.20 -4.76 6.24
CA ARG A 11 -10.99 -5.97 6.36
C ARG A 11 -11.86 -6.22 5.14
N SER A 12 -12.16 -5.20 4.37
CA SER A 12 -13.03 -5.35 3.21
C SER A 12 -12.41 -4.72 1.98
N PHE A 13 -12.77 -5.26 0.82
CA PHE A 13 -12.30 -4.74 -0.45
C PHE A 13 -12.73 -3.27 -0.68
N PRO A 14 -14.00 -2.90 -0.41
CA PRO A 14 -14.41 -1.50 -0.60
C PRO A 14 -13.61 -0.53 0.26
N ALA A 15 -13.28 -0.89 1.49
CA ALA A 15 -12.48 -0.01 2.34
C ALA A 15 -11.09 0.15 1.77
N MET A 16 -10.51 -0.93 1.24
CA MET A 16 -9.18 -0.86 0.65
C MET A 16 -9.16 0.00 -0.60
N VAL A 17 -10.19 -0.11 -1.44
CA VAL A 17 -10.27 0.71 -2.66
C VAL A 17 -10.38 2.19 -2.29
N GLU A 18 -11.21 2.51 -1.30
CA GLU A 18 -11.34 3.89 -0.86
C GLU A 18 -10.02 4.42 -0.30
N ALA A 19 -9.33 3.59 0.49
CA ALA A 19 -8.03 3.98 1.04
C ALA A 19 -7.01 4.20 -0.06
N ALA A 20 -6.95 3.30 -1.03
CA ALA A 20 -5.99 3.41 -2.12
C ALA A 20 -6.24 4.66 -2.95
N ASP A 21 -7.51 4.96 -3.24
CA ASP A 21 -7.85 6.16 -3.99
C ASP A 21 -7.42 7.42 -3.23
N ALA A 22 -7.68 7.47 -1.94
CA ALA A 22 -7.30 8.61 -1.12
C ALA A 22 -5.78 8.78 -1.06
N MET A 23 -5.06 7.66 -1.01
CA MET A 23 -3.60 7.72 -0.95
C MET A 23 -3.00 8.35 -2.20
N VAL A 24 -3.45 7.91 -3.38
CA VAL A 24 -2.86 8.42 -4.61
C VAL A 24 -3.32 9.84 -4.91
N LYS A 25 -4.43 10.28 -4.34
CA LYS A 25 -4.89 11.66 -4.50
C LYS A 25 -4.22 12.61 -3.53
N ALA A 26 -3.81 12.12 -2.36
CA ALA A 26 -3.30 12.99 -1.29
C ALA A 26 -1.83 13.35 -1.47
N ALA A 27 -1.06 12.52 -2.14
CA ALA A 27 0.37 12.72 -2.23
C ALA A 27 0.92 12.08 -3.49
N ARG A 28 2.15 12.44 -3.83
CA ARG A 28 2.78 11.90 -5.04
C ARG A 28 3.35 10.53 -4.72
N VAL A 29 2.48 9.53 -4.77
CA VAL A 29 2.85 8.14 -4.58
C VAL A 29 2.27 7.31 -5.71
N GLU A 30 2.87 6.15 -5.91
CA GLU A 30 2.42 5.20 -6.93
C GLU A 30 1.82 4.00 -6.23
N LEU A 31 0.63 3.59 -6.66
CA LEU A 31 0.04 2.35 -6.18
C LEU A 31 0.72 1.20 -6.92
N VAL A 32 1.46 0.37 -6.18
CA VAL A 32 2.24 -0.69 -6.81
C VAL A 32 1.59 -2.05 -6.73
N SER A 33 0.70 -2.26 -5.79
CA SER A 33 -0.08 -3.49 -5.76
C SER A 33 -1.24 -3.35 -4.82
N TYR A 34 -2.25 -4.19 -5.02
CA TYR A 34 -3.27 -4.45 -4.02
C TYR A 34 -3.67 -5.90 -4.18
N GLU A 35 -4.00 -6.53 -3.06
CA GLU A 35 -4.25 -7.95 -3.06
C GLU A 35 -5.28 -8.31 -2.02
N LYS A 36 -5.98 -9.39 -2.29
CA LYS A 36 -6.82 -10.03 -1.29
C LYS A 36 -5.97 -11.07 -0.60
N THR A 37 -5.82 -10.92 0.71
CA THR A 37 -5.15 -11.93 1.50
C THR A 37 -6.21 -12.81 2.13
N GLY A 38 -5.83 -13.84 2.83
CA GLY A 38 -6.81 -14.75 3.41
C GLY A 38 -7.71 -14.07 4.42
N GLY A 39 -8.87 -14.66 4.68
CA GLY A 39 -9.77 -14.20 5.72
C GLY A 39 -10.54 -12.93 5.40
N GLY A 40 -10.65 -12.57 4.14
CA GLY A 40 -11.38 -11.38 3.75
C GLY A 40 -10.58 -10.09 3.84
N TYR A 41 -9.31 -10.17 4.18
CA TYR A 41 -8.45 -9.00 4.28
C TYR A 41 -7.94 -8.60 2.90
N THR A 42 -7.70 -7.30 2.74
CA THR A 42 -7.16 -6.75 1.50
C THR A 42 -6.07 -5.75 1.85
N THR A 43 -5.07 -5.66 1.00
CA THR A 43 -3.91 -4.82 1.24
C THR A 43 -3.61 -3.98 0.02
N ALA A 44 -3.31 -2.69 0.23
CA ALA A 44 -2.82 -1.82 -0.82
C ALA A 44 -1.41 -1.37 -0.45
N VAL A 45 -0.53 -1.31 -1.45
CA VAL A 45 0.85 -0.90 -1.25
C VAL A 45 1.16 0.26 -2.18
N VAL A 46 1.71 1.33 -1.63
CA VAL A 46 2.15 2.49 -2.39
C VAL A 46 3.64 2.69 -2.21
N ARG A 47 4.24 3.38 -3.16
CA ARG A 47 5.66 3.67 -3.16
C ARG A 47 5.88 5.13 -3.49
N GLY A 48 6.89 5.73 -2.87
CA GLY A 48 7.26 7.08 -3.17
C GLY A 48 8.24 7.61 -2.14
N ASP A 49 8.45 8.92 -2.16
CA ASP A 49 9.25 9.58 -1.15
C ASP A 49 8.63 9.36 0.23
N VAL A 50 9.48 9.27 1.27
CA VAL A 50 8.99 8.89 2.59
C VAL A 50 7.93 9.85 3.12
N ALA A 51 8.13 11.17 2.90
CA ALA A 51 7.15 12.14 3.39
C ALA A 51 5.83 11.99 2.65
N ALA A 52 5.89 11.75 1.34
CA ALA A 52 4.69 11.52 0.54
C ALA A 52 3.97 10.26 0.95
N VAL A 53 4.73 9.19 1.23
CA VAL A 53 4.15 7.92 1.65
C VAL A 53 3.45 8.08 3.00
N ARG A 54 4.06 8.82 3.95
CA ARG A 54 3.41 9.05 5.24
C ARG A 54 2.11 9.84 5.09
N ALA A 55 2.14 10.88 4.27
CA ALA A 55 0.94 11.68 4.02
C ALA A 55 -0.15 10.84 3.36
N ALA A 56 0.25 10.01 2.40
CA ALA A 56 -0.69 9.13 1.71
C ALA A 56 -1.32 8.14 2.69
N CYS A 57 -0.51 7.54 3.56
CA CYS A 57 -1.01 6.56 4.51
C CYS A 57 -1.99 7.20 5.50
N ASP A 58 -1.73 8.43 5.94
CA ASP A 58 -2.67 9.13 6.81
C ASP A 58 -4.01 9.36 6.13
N ALA A 59 -3.96 9.81 4.88
CA ALA A 59 -5.19 10.03 4.11
C ALA A 59 -5.94 8.72 3.88
N GLY A 60 -5.20 7.66 3.57
CA GLY A 60 -5.81 6.36 3.32
C GLY A 60 -6.48 5.78 4.56
N ARG A 61 -5.81 5.93 5.71
CA ARG A 61 -6.40 5.46 6.97
C ARG A 61 -7.74 6.14 7.24
N THR A 62 -7.78 7.46 7.07
CA THR A 62 -9.00 8.21 7.32
C THR A 62 -10.10 7.81 6.35
N ALA A 63 -9.78 7.73 5.07
CA ALA A 63 -10.79 7.42 4.06
C ALA A 63 -11.29 5.97 4.19
N GLY A 64 -10.37 5.04 4.39
CA GLY A 64 -10.76 3.63 4.50
C GLY A 64 -11.62 3.40 5.73
N ALA A 65 -11.33 4.08 6.84
CA ALA A 65 -12.07 3.90 8.07
C ALA A 65 -13.51 4.34 7.97
N ARG A 66 -13.83 5.20 7.01
CA ARG A 66 -15.23 5.61 6.81
C ARG A 66 -16.06 4.51 6.15
N ILE A 67 -15.38 3.57 5.49
CA ILE A 67 -16.07 2.53 4.72
C ILE A 67 -16.07 1.22 5.49
N GLY A 68 -14.99 0.90 6.17
CA GLY A 68 -14.85 -0.35 6.91
C GLY A 68 -13.66 -0.31 7.81
N ASP A 69 -13.19 -1.49 8.24
CA ASP A 69 -12.10 -1.56 9.20
C ASP A 69 -10.76 -1.46 8.53
N VAL A 70 -9.95 -0.49 8.95
CA VAL A 70 -8.54 -0.42 8.61
C VAL A 70 -7.81 -1.12 9.76
N VAL A 71 -7.18 -2.25 9.48
CA VAL A 71 -6.62 -3.08 10.54
C VAL A 71 -5.14 -2.82 10.76
N ALA A 72 -4.44 -2.32 9.76
CA ALA A 72 -3.01 -2.03 9.91
C ALA A 72 -2.56 -1.02 8.87
N VAL A 73 -1.60 -0.19 9.28
CA VAL A 73 -0.93 0.75 8.38
C VAL A 73 0.55 0.71 8.73
N HIS A 74 1.39 0.50 7.71
CA HIS A 74 2.83 0.42 7.92
C HIS A 74 3.56 1.29 6.91
N VAL A 75 4.65 1.91 7.37
CA VAL A 75 5.54 2.66 6.48
C VAL A 75 6.94 2.08 6.66
N ILE A 76 7.55 1.72 5.54
CA ILE A 76 8.93 1.24 5.51
C ILE A 76 9.75 2.30 4.79
N ALA A 77 10.59 3.01 5.51
CA ALA A 77 11.23 4.21 4.96
C ALA A 77 12.30 3.90 3.91
N ARG A 78 12.97 2.77 4.04
CA ARG A 78 14.01 2.38 3.08
C ARG A 78 14.01 0.88 2.96
N PRO A 79 13.17 0.33 2.07
CA PRO A 79 13.08 -1.13 1.96
C PRO A 79 14.43 -1.73 1.57
N HIS A 80 14.76 -2.83 2.22
CA HIS A 80 15.91 -3.60 1.80
C HIS A 80 15.65 -4.13 0.40
N SER A 81 16.71 -4.31 -0.40
CA SER A 81 16.57 -4.74 -1.78
C SER A 81 15.80 -6.08 -1.89
N SER A 82 15.92 -6.93 -0.88
CA SER A 82 15.23 -8.23 -0.90
C SER A 82 13.71 -8.09 -0.78
N VAL A 83 13.21 -6.94 -0.37
CA VAL A 83 11.76 -6.72 -0.30
C VAL A 83 11.13 -6.82 -1.68
N ASP A 84 11.83 -6.36 -2.72
CA ASP A 84 11.31 -6.48 -4.08
C ASP A 84 11.08 -7.91 -4.50
N MET A 85 11.78 -8.85 -3.90
CA MET A 85 11.63 -10.26 -4.23
C MET A 85 10.41 -10.89 -3.56
N VAL A 86 9.91 -10.26 -2.52
CA VAL A 86 8.80 -10.79 -1.74
C VAL A 86 7.50 -10.08 -2.06
N ILE A 87 7.58 -8.75 -2.21
CA ILE A 87 6.42 -7.92 -2.49
C ILE A 87 6.54 -7.37 -3.90
N PRO A 88 5.51 -7.53 -4.74
CA PRO A 88 5.59 -7.00 -6.12
C PRO A 88 5.46 -5.48 -6.10
N LEU A 89 6.59 -4.79 -6.18
CA LEU A 89 6.65 -3.34 -6.04
C LEU A 89 6.61 -2.63 -7.38
N GLY A 90 5.65 -2.98 -8.23
CA GLY A 90 5.55 -2.36 -9.54
C GLY A 90 6.36 -3.05 -10.60
N HIS A 91 7.05 -4.13 -10.25
CA HIS A 91 7.74 -4.97 -11.21
C HIS A 91 6.78 -5.97 -11.81
N SER A 92 7.17 -6.51 -12.94
CA SER A 92 6.42 -7.62 -13.49
C SER A 92 6.46 -8.78 -12.50
N THR A 93 5.28 -9.29 -12.14
CA THR A 93 5.24 -10.47 -11.29
C THR A 93 5.80 -11.68 -12.01
N ASP A 94 5.88 -11.61 -13.33
CA ASP A 94 6.48 -12.69 -14.09
C ASP A 94 7.94 -12.87 -13.77
N SER A 95 8.66 -11.77 -13.58
CA SER A 95 10.08 -11.89 -13.24
C SER A 95 10.25 -12.52 -11.86
N ALA A 96 9.32 -12.28 -10.95
CA ALA A 96 9.38 -12.90 -9.63
C ALA A 96 9.05 -14.38 -9.67
N LYS A 97 8.32 -14.81 -10.68
CA LYS A 97 7.90 -16.20 -10.79
C LYS A 97 8.94 -17.09 -11.45
N LYS A 98 9.91 -16.51 -12.07
CA LYS A 98 10.89 -17.26 -12.82
C LYS A 98 12.02 -17.81 -11.97
#